data_866c695a87fb459b1aa910dbffd2bba1
#
_entry.id   866c695a87fb459b1aa910dbffd2bba1
#
_cell.length_a   1.000
_cell.length_b   1.000
_cell.length_c   1.000
_cell.angle_alpha   90.00
_cell.angle_beta   90.00
_cell.angle_gamma   90.00
#
_symmetry.space_group_name_H-M   'P 1'
#
loop_
_entity.id
_entity.type
_entity.pdbx_description
1 polymer ?
#
loop_
_entity_poly.entity_id
_entity_poly.type
_entity_poly.pdbx_seq_one_letter_code
_entity_poly.pdbx_strand_id
1 'polypeptide(L)'
;ANLAEMSSLGLPVPPGFTISTEVCTAYYDNDRNYPDDLSGQVDEALGQIESIVGVKFGDNANPLLVSVRSGARASMPGMMDTVLNLGLNDITVEGLAKVSGDERFAYDSYRRFIQMYSDVVLEVDHHFFEEVLELHKEDNGLILDTELSAEDWKGIIVQYKKIVEEEYGQPFPQDPKEQLWGAVSAVFGSWMNARATTYRKLNDIPAAWGTAVNVQAMVFGNMGDDCSTGVAFTRNPSTGENAFYGEYLINAQGEDVVAGIRTPQNLTIKGKEEQNSDLPSMEETMPEVFKQLDETHPNHRETRKDIPHDPAGYIHSYRRFQTQRFSVIASDVQSFLRPLASASGIGKVGKRHSGRYRHQP
;
A
#
# COMPACT_ATOMS: atom_id res chain seq x y z
N ALA A 1 12.97 -1.77 -7.29
CA ALA A 1 13.91 -0.72 -7.64
C ALA A 1 13.66 0.55 -6.81
N ASN A 2 12.52 1.26 -7.00
CA ASN A 2 12.29 2.57 -6.34
C ASN A 2 12.25 2.48 -4.80
N LEU A 3 11.55 1.49 -4.21
CA LEU A 3 11.52 1.31 -2.76
C LEU A 3 12.92 1.04 -2.18
N ALA A 4 13.72 0.21 -2.85
CA ALA A 4 15.09 -0.08 -2.42
C ALA A 4 16.01 1.15 -2.53
N GLU A 5 15.82 1.98 -3.55
CA GLU A 5 16.54 3.24 -3.70
C GLU A 5 16.15 4.24 -2.60
N MET A 6 14.88 4.41 -2.34
CA MET A 6 14.38 5.25 -1.24
C MET A 6 14.96 4.82 0.12
N SER A 7 14.95 3.52 0.41
CA SER A 7 15.57 2.98 1.63
C SER A 7 17.07 3.25 1.69
N SER A 8 17.78 3.16 0.56
CA SER A 8 19.23 3.44 0.50
C SER A 8 19.56 4.91 0.74
N LEU A 9 18.62 5.80 0.50
CA LEU A 9 18.70 7.24 0.78
C LEU A 9 18.37 7.60 2.23
N GLY A 10 18.02 6.61 3.06
CA GLY A 10 17.63 6.83 4.44
C GLY A 10 16.20 7.33 4.63
N LEU A 11 15.35 7.23 3.60
CA LEU A 11 13.93 7.56 3.74
C LEU A 11 13.22 6.50 4.57
N PRO A 12 12.20 6.88 5.38
CA PRO A 12 11.48 5.97 6.26
C PRO A 12 10.50 5.07 5.48
N VAL A 13 11.04 4.16 4.66
CA VAL A 13 10.26 3.18 3.92
C VAL A 13 9.91 2.03 4.86
N PRO A 14 8.63 1.65 5.03
CA PRO A 14 8.25 0.49 5.83
C PRO A 14 8.94 -0.78 5.33
N PRO A 15 9.38 -1.69 6.23
CA PRO A 15 10.07 -2.91 5.84
C PRO A 15 9.18 -3.78 4.96
N GLY A 16 9.81 -4.43 3.99
CA GLY A 16 9.12 -5.27 3.02
C GLY A 16 10.08 -6.06 2.16
N PHE A 17 9.56 -6.99 1.38
CA PHE A 17 10.30 -7.72 0.36
C PHE A 17 9.59 -7.67 -0.99
N THR A 18 10.31 -8.06 -2.02
CA THR A 18 9.80 -8.07 -3.40
C THR A 18 10.01 -9.45 -4.01
N ILE A 19 8.93 -10.09 -4.42
CA ILE A 19 8.95 -11.25 -5.32
C ILE A 19 9.19 -10.70 -6.73
N SER A 20 10.25 -11.14 -7.38
CA SER A 20 10.75 -10.51 -8.61
C SER A 20 9.88 -10.80 -9.85
N THR A 21 10.12 -10.04 -10.92
CA THR A 21 9.43 -10.23 -12.20
C THR A 21 9.75 -11.57 -12.85
N GLU A 22 10.92 -12.15 -12.57
CA GLU A 22 11.30 -13.48 -13.05
C GLU A 22 10.37 -14.57 -12.51
N VAL A 23 9.91 -14.43 -11.24
CA VAL A 23 8.92 -15.36 -10.67
C VAL A 23 7.58 -15.24 -11.39
N CYS A 24 7.14 -14.03 -11.76
CA CYS A 24 5.93 -13.84 -12.56
C CYS A 24 6.03 -14.57 -13.91
N THR A 25 7.17 -14.44 -14.60
CA THR A 25 7.39 -15.13 -15.87
C THR A 25 7.40 -16.66 -15.67
N ALA A 26 8.14 -17.16 -14.68
CA ALA A 26 8.18 -18.59 -14.35
C ALA A 26 6.79 -19.13 -13.97
N TYR A 27 5.99 -18.39 -13.23
CA TYR A 27 4.62 -18.73 -12.87
C TYR A 27 3.74 -18.96 -14.12
N TYR A 28 3.82 -18.07 -15.11
CA TYR A 28 3.06 -18.25 -16.35
C TYR A 28 3.62 -19.31 -17.27
N ASP A 29 4.94 -19.48 -17.32
CA ASP A 29 5.60 -20.54 -18.14
C ASP A 29 5.37 -21.94 -17.55
N ASN A 30 5.02 -22.05 -16.27
CA ASN A 30 4.75 -23.29 -15.55
C ASN A 30 3.26 -23.46 -15.17
N ASP A 31 2.35 -23.13 -16.07
CA ASP A 31 0.89 -23.30 -15.90
C ASP A 31 0.35 -22.74 -14.57
N ARG A 32 0.82 -21.56 -14.18
CA ARG A 32 0.50 -20.86 -12.91
C ARG A 32 0.93 -21.61 -11.64
N ASN A 33 1.97 -22.42 -11.73
CA ASN A 33 2.61 -22.99 -10.55
C ASN A 33 3.85 -22.19 -10.16
N TYR A 34 4.03 -22.05 -8.86
CA TYR A 34 5.21 -21.39 -8.32
C TYR A 34 6.46 -22.25 -8.38
N PRO A 35 7.67 -21.64 -8.45
CA PRO A 35 8.91 -22.38 -8.20
C PRO A 35 8.92 -23.03 -6.81
N ASP A 36 9.44 -24.25 -6.71
CA ASP A 36 9.39 -25.08 -5.49
C ASP A 36 10.04 -24.41 -4.26
N ASP A 37 11.07 -23.61 -4.47
CA ASP A 37 11.83 -22.94 -3.42
C ASP A 37 11.24 -21.57 -3.01
N LEU A 38 10.25 -21.05 -3.73
CA LEU A 38 9.69 -19.72 -3.48
C LEU A 38 9.03 -19.62 -2.11
N SER A 39 8.30 -20.64 -1.68
CA SER A 39 7.61 -20.65 -0.38
C SER A 39 8.60 -20.45 0.78
N GLY A 40 9.72 -21.18 0.75
CA GLY A 40 10.77 -21.05 1.76
C GLY A 40 11.41 -19.64 1.76
N GLN A 41 11.64 -19.07 0.57
CA GLN A 41 12.19 -17.72 0.45
C GLN A 41 11.22 -16.64 0.98
N VAL A 42 9.91 -16.80 0.75
CA VAL A 42 8.87 -15.91 1.27
C VAL A 42 8.77 -16.02 2.79
N ASP A 43 8.80 -17.22 3.35
CA ASP A 43 8.78 -17.44 4.80
C ASP A 43 10.02 -16.82 5.49
N GLU A 44 11.21 -16.97 4.90
CA GLU A 44 12.43 -16.33 5.40
C GLU A 44 12.34 -14.80 5.36
N ALA A 45 11.89 -14.24 4.23
CA ALA A 45 11.74 -12.80 4.06
C ALA A 45 10.69 -12.21 5.01
N LEU A 46 9.59 -12.92 5.23
CA LEU A 46 8.55 -12.53 6.19
C LEU A 46 9.11 -12.53 7.62
N GLY A 47 9.87 -13.56 8.02
CA GLY A 47 10.56 -13.60 9.31
C GLY A 47 11.56 -12.46 9.51
N GLN A 48 12.21 -11.98 8.45
CA GLN A 48 13.06 -10.78 8.51
C GLN A 48 12.25 -9.51 8.79
N ILE A 49 11.09 -9.33 8.13
CA ILE A 49 10.18 -8.19 8.43
C ILE A 49 9.71 -8.26 9.88
N GLU A 50 9.26 -9.42 10.34
CA GLU A 50 8.83 -9.65 11.72
C GLU A 50 9.91 -9.26 12.73
N SER A 51 11.15 -9.62 12.44
CA SER A 51 12.30 -9.29 13.30
C SER A 51 12.59 -7.77 13.32
N ILE A 52 12.40 -7.07 12.22
CA ILE A 52 12.61 -5.62 12.12
C ILE A 52 11.49 -4.86 12.84
N VAL A 53 10.23 -5.26 12.61
CA VAL A 53 9.05 -4.58 13.16
C VAL A 53 8.80 -4.98 14.63
N GLY A 54 9.23 -6.17 15.03
CA GLY A 54 9.07 -6.69 16.40
C GLY A 54 7.70 -7.34 16.65
N VAL A 55 6.88 -7.53 15.60
CA VAL A 55 5.57 -8.19 15.68
C VAL A 55 5.46 -9.26 14.59
N LYS A 56 4.55 -10.23 14.76
CA LYS A 56 4.45 -11.39 13.88
C LYS A 56 3.21 -11.34 12.99
N PHE A 57 3.37 -11.83 11.77
CA PHE A 57 2.27 -12.03 10.85
C PHE A 57 1.34 -13.14 11.36
N GLY A 58 0.05 -12.80 11.51
CA GLY A 58 -0.94 -13.70 12.10
C GLY A 58 -0.89 -13.87 13.61
N ASP A 59 -0.14 -13.01 14.34
CA ASP A 59 -0.18 -13.01 15.81
C ASP A 59 -1.55 -12.56 16.31
N ASN A 60 -2.12 -13.33 17.25
CA ASN A 60 -3.47 -13.07 17.76
C ASN A 60 -3.56 -11.84 18.68
N ALA A 61 -2.45 -11.42 19.26
CA ALA A 61 -2.42 -10.34 20.24
C ALA A 61 -1.93 -9.02 19.66
N ASN A 62 -0.96 -9.07 18.74
CA ASN A 62 -0.39 -7.91 18.08
C ASN A 62 0.01 -8.27 16.63
N PRO A 63 -0.95 -8.33 15.71
CA PRO A 63 -0.70 -8.81 14.36
C PRO A 63 0.13 -7.83 13.53
N LEU A 64 1.17 -8.34 12.84
CA LEU A 64 1.74 -7.65 11.70
C LEU A 64 0.75 -7.68 10.55
N LEU A 65 0.36 -6.52 10.05
CA LEU A 65 -0.42 -6.41 8.82
C LEU A 65 0.48 -6.01 7.66
N VAL A 66 0.22 -6.59 6.50
CA VAL A 66 0.99 -6.28 5.29
C VAL A 66 0.09 -5.87 4.13
N SER A 67 0.67 -5.14 3.20
CA SER A 67 0.08 -4.89 1.87
C SER A 67 0.78 -5.75 0.83
N VAL A 68 0.02 -6.23 -0.15
CA VAL A 68 0.52 -6.94 -1.32
C VAL A 68 0.19 -6.11 -2.55
N ARG A 69 1.21 -5.66 -3.27
CA ARG A 69 1.09 -4.68 -4.37
C ARG A 69 1.91 -5.09 -5.57
N SER A 70 1.46 -4.71 -6.75
CA SER A 70 2.23 -4.87 -7.98
C SER A 70 3.49 -3.97 -8.00
N GLY A 71 4.52 -4.45 -8.71
CA GLY A 71 5.79 -3.75 -8.90
C GLY A 71 6.28 -3.82 -10.35
N ALA A 72 5.45 -3.42 -11.31
CA ALA A 72 5.82 -3.42 -12.71
C ALA A 72 6.92 -2.40 -13.05
N ARG A 73 7.73 -2.69 -14.08
CA ARG A 73 8.80 -1.78 -14.56
C ARG A 73 8.26 -0.48 -15.13
N ALA A 74 7.06 -0.53 -15.71
CA ALA A 74 6.32 0.63 -16.18
C ALA A 74 5.18 0.97 -15.21
N SER A 75 4.94 2.27 -14.99
CA SER A 75 3.79 2.71 -14.22
C SER A 75 2.51 2.43 -15.00
N MET A 76 1.58 1.71 -14.38
CA MET A 76 0.28 1.32 -14.96
C MET A 76 -0.84 1.66 -13.96
N PRO A 77 -1.17 2.97 -13.75
CA PRO A 77 -2.11 3.40 -12.72
C PRO A 77 -3.50 2.79 -12.93
N GLY A 78 -4.07 2.18 -11.88
CA GLY A 78 -5.41 1.57 -11.92
C GLY A 78 -5.49 0.25 -12.71
N MET A 79 -4.38 -0.25 -13.27
CA MET A 79 -4.39 -1.47 -14.09
C MET A 79 -4.08 -2.73 -13.28
N MET A 80 -3.37 -2.59 -12.19
CA MET A 80 -2.85 -3.70 -11.38
C MET A 80 -3.50 -3.70 -10.00
N ASP A 81 -3.71 -4.89 -9.48
CA ASP A 81 -4.41 -5.07 -8.22
C ASP A 81 -3.50 -4.86 -6.99
N THR A 82 -4.14 -4.56 -5.87
CA THR A 82 -3.51 -4.32 -4.57
C THR A 82 -4.41 -4.92 -3.50
N VAL A 83 -3.82 -5.53 -2.47
CA VAL A 83 -4.53 -5.96 -1.26
C VAL A 83 -3.86 -5.32 -0.06
N LEU A 84 -4.66 -4.66 0.79
CA LEU A 84 -4.23 -3.98 2.02
C LEU A 84 -4.76 -4.72 3.25
N ASN A 85 -4.19 -4.43 4.42
CA ASN A 85 -4.62 -4.97 5.73
C ASN A 85 -4.59 -6.51 5.82
N LEU A 86 -3.75 -7.14 5.01
CA LEU A 86 -3.64 -8.59 4.93
C LEU A 86 -3.03 -9.15 6.23
N GLY A 87 -3.62 -10.21 6.74
CA GLY A 87 -3.31 -10.80 8.04
C GLY A 87 -4.43 -10.63 9.07
N LEU A 88 -5.48 -9.85 8.74
CA LEU A 88 -6.67 -9.74 9.57
C LEU A 88 -7.58 -10.97 9.39
N ASN A 89 -8.11 -11.42 10.50
CA ASN A 89 -9.12 -12.47 10.61
C ASN A 89 -9.94 -12.22 11.89
N ASP A 90 -10.87 -13.13 12.22
CA ASP A 90 -11.76 -12.99 13.37
C ASP A 90 -11.05 -12.90 14.71
N ILE A 91 -9.84 -13.42 14.81
CA ILE A 91 -9.04 -13.42 16.04
C ILE A 91 -8.07 -12.23 16.05
N THR A 92 -7.36 -12.00 14.95
CA THR A 92 -6.34 -10.95 14.87
C THR A 92 -6.93 -9.55 14.92
N VAL A 93 -8.19 -9.35 14.50
CA VAL A 93 -8.88 -8.05 14.64
C VAL A 93 -9.05 -7.65 16.10
N GLU A 94 -9.32 -8.63 16.99
CA GLU A 94 -9.42 -8.40 18.44
C GLU A 94 -8.06 -7.97 19.02
N GLY A 95 -6.98 -8.57 18.53
CA GLY A 95 -5.61 -8.16 18.90
C GLY A 95 -5.32 -6.74 18.47
N LEU A 96 -5.65 -6.40 17.21
CA LEU A 96 -5.47 -5.05 16.68
C LEU A 96 -6.28 -4.02 17.48
N ALA A 97 -7.53 -4.32 17.84
CA ALA A 97 -8.38 -3.46 18.65
C ALA A 97 -7.76 -3.15 20.01
N LYS A 98 -7.20 -4.18 20.66
CA LYS A 98 -6.54 -4.02 21.99
C LYS A 98 -5.26 -3.20 21.90
N VAL A 99 -4.44 -3.41 20.87
CA VAL A 99 -3.16 -2.72 20.72
C VAL A 99 -3.35 -1.26 20.30
N SER A 100 -4.28 -0.99 19.37
CA SER A 100 -4.60 0.38 18.95
C SER A 100 -5.37 1.15 20.01
N GLY A 101 -6.10 0.47 20.89
CA GLY A 101 -7.05 1.09 21.81
C GLY A 101 -8.31 1.64 21.11
N ASP A 102 -8.51 1.31 19.84
CA ASP A 102 -9.60 1.76 19.00
C ASP A 102 -10.25 0.57 18.27
N GLU A 103 -11.37 0.10 18.81
CA GLU A 103 -12.15 -0.98 18.16
C GLU A 103 -12.69 -0.54 16.80
N ARG A 104 -13.12 0.71 16.67
CA ARG A 104 -13.66 1.22 15.42
C ARG A 104 -12.63 1.12 14.29
N PHE A 105 -11.39 1.58 14.55
CA PHE A 105 -10.28 1.46 13.59
C PHE A 105 -10.01 0.00 13.19
N ALA A 106 -9.98 -0.90 14.17
CA ALA A 106 -9.67 -2.30 13.91
C ALA A 106 -10.73 -2.98 13.05
N TYR A 107 -12.02 -2.77 13.36
CA TYR A 107 -13.12 -3.37 12.60
C TYR A 107 -13.35 -2.70 11.25
N ASP A 108 -13.15 -1.39 11.10
CA ASP A 108 -13.12 -0.74 9.78
C ASP A 108 -11.98 -1.30 8.90
N SER A 109 -10.80 -1.49 9.47
CA SER A 109 -9.67 -2.10 8.75
C SER A 109 -9.99 -3.54 8.30
N TYR A 110 -10.67 -4.32 9.14
CA TYR A 110 -11.08 -5.68 8.80
C TYR A 110 -12.19 -5.70 7.75
N ARG A 111 -13.19 -4.84 7.86
CA ARG A 111 -14.22 -4.67 6.84
C ARG A 111 -13.62 -4.34 5.46
N ARG A 112 -12.71 -3.34 5.41
CA ARG A 112 -12.00 -2.96 4.18
C ARG A 112 -11.19 -4.13 3.61
N PHE A 113 -10.54 -4.90 4.48
CA PHE A 113 -9.80 -6.09 4.05
C PHE A 113 -10.71 -7.14 3.44
N ILE A 114 -11.82 -7.49 4.08
CA ILE A 114 -12.79 -8.46 3.53
C ILE A 114 -13.29 -8.01 2.16
N GLN A 115 -13.75 -6.77 2.03
CA GLN A 115 -14.24 -6.21 0.78
C GLN A 115 -13.19 -6.27 -0.34
N MET A 116 -11.98 -5.75 -0.07
CA MET A 116 -10.91 -5.71 -1.06
C MET A 116 -10.39 -7.11 -1.42
N TYR A 117 -10.22 -7.99 -0.44
CA TYR A 117 -9.77 -9.36 -0.69
C TYR A 117 -10.81 -10.15 -1.49
N SER A 118 -12.07 -9.97 -1.18
CA SER A 118 -13.16 -10.65 -1.87
C SER A 118 -13.28 -10.21 -3.33
N ASP A 119 -13.19 -8.91 -3.60
CA ASP A 119 -13.21 -8.37 -4.97
C ASP A 119 -11.95 -8.82 -5.76
N VAL A 120 -10.77 -8.66 -5.18
CA VAL A 120 -9.50 -8.84 -5.90
C VAL A 120 -9.09 -10.32 -6.00
N VAL A 121 -9.31 -11.12 -4.94
CA VAL A 121 -8.77 -12.48 -4.84
C VAL A 121 -9.84 -13.53 -5.07
N LEU A 122 -11.05 -13.33 -4.51
CA LEU A 122 -12.15 -14.30 -4.61
C LEU A 122 -13.06 -14.00 -5.80
N GLU A 123 -12.84 -12.88 -6.50
CA GLU A 123 -13.62 -12.44 -7.67
C GLU A 123 -15.12 -12.26 -7.36
N VAL A 124 -15.47 -11.89 -6.12
CA VAL A 124 -16.81 -11.51 -5.71
C VAL A 124 -17.06 -10.05 -6.04
N ASP A 125 -18.14 -9.75 -6.75
CA ASP A 125 -18.43 -8.40 -7.23
C ASP A 125 -18.53 -7.39 -6.08
N HIS A 126 -17.74 -6.33 -6.19
CA HIS A 126 -17.66 -5.20 -5.24
C HIS A 126 -19.03 -4.58 -4.91
N HIS A 127 -19.96 -4.59 -5.87
CA HIS A 127 -21.29 -4.04 -5.73
C HIS A 127 -22.07 -4.62 -4.54
N PHE A 128 -21.97 -5.92 -4.27
CA PHE A 128 -22.67 -6.54 -3.15
C PHE A 128 -22.28 -5.95 -1.78
N PHE A 129 -21.01 -5.62 -1.63
CA PHE A 129 -20.48 -5.04 -0.39
C PHE A 129 -20.88 -3.58 -0.24
N GLU A 130 -20.87 -2.82 -1.33
CA GLU A 130 -21.32 -1.43 -1.32
C GLU A 130 -22.79 -1.30 -1.01
N GLU A 131 -23.64 -2.16 -1.57
CA GLU A 131 -25.07 -2.17 -1.30
C GLU A 131 -25.37 -2.36 0.18
N VAL A 132 -24.70 -3.31 0.85
CA VAL A 132 -24.86 -3.53 2.31
C VAL A 132 -24.44 -2.28 3.09
N LEU A 133 -23.32 -1.65 2.73
CA LEU A 133 -22.83 -0.46 3.42
C LEU A 133 -23.76 0.74 3.24
N GLU A 134 -24.25 0.96 2.02
CA GLU A 134 -25.17 2.05 1.69
C GLU A 134 -26.51 1.88 2.43
N LEU A 135 -27.10 0.68 2.36
CA LEU A 135 -28.34 0.37 3.09
C LEU A 135 -28.18 0.57 4.60
N HIS A 136 -27.06 0.12 5.18
CA HIS A 136 -26.80 0.31 6.60
C HIS A 136 -26.72 1.81 6.96
N LYS A 137 -26.04 2.62 6.14
CA LYS A 137 -25.98 4.08 6.33
C LYS A 137 -27.35 4.73 6.20
N GLU A 138 -28.12 4.39 5.19
CA GLU A 138 -29.48 4.92 4.98
C GLU A 138 -30.40 4.61 6.17
N ASP A 139 -30.42 3.35 6.63
CA ASP A 139 -31.28 2.89 7.73
C ASP A 139 -30.96 3.60 9.06
N ASN A 140 -29.69 4.02 9.25
CA ASN A 140 -29.24 4.68 10.48
C ASN A 140 -29.08 6.22 10.32
N GLY A 141 -29.37 6.77 9.15
CA GLY A 141 -29.24 8.22 8.87
C GLY A 141 -27.81 8.71 8.87
N LEU A 142 -26.84 7.86 8.52
CA LEU A 142 -25.41 8.15 8.43
C LEU A 142 -25.04 8.51 6.98
N ILE A 143 -24.02 9.36 6.80
CA ILE A 143 -23.55 9.78 5.49
C ILE A 143 -22.13 9.32 5.23
N LEU A 144 -21.25 9.46 6.21
CA LEU A 144 -19.82 9.15 6.08
C LEU A 144 -19.47 7.85 6.80
N ASP A 145 -18.55 7.09 6.24
CA ASP A 145 -17.97 5.90 6.87
C ASP A 145 -17.36 6.20 8.25
N THR A 146 -16.90 7.43 8.45
CA THR A 146 -16.33 7.88 9.73
C THR A 146 -17.35 8.02 10.85
N GLU A 147 -18.65 8.02 10.53
CA GLU A 147 -19.74 8.12 11.50
C GLU A 147 -20.17 6.75 12.05
N LEU A 148 -19.78 5.65 11.36
CA LEU A 148 -20.10 4.30 11.81
C LEU A 148 -19.28 3.93 13.05
N SER A 149 -19.97 3.29 14.01
CA SER A 149 -19.37 2.77 15.24
C SER A 149 -18.68 1.42 15.02
N ALA A 150 -17.96 0.93 16.03
CA ALA A 150 -17.40 -0.42 16.02
C ALA A 150 -18.49 -1.52 15.89
N GLU A 151 -19.63 -1.32 16.53
CA GLU A 151 -20.75 -2.27 16.47
C GLU A 151 -21.38 -2.31 15.08
N ASP A 152 -21.49 -1.15 14.40
CA ASP A 152 -21.96 -1.11 13.01
C ASP A 152 -21.03 -1.92 12.11
N TRP A 153 -19.72 -1.73 12.25
CA TRP A 153 -18.73 -2.48 11.48
C TRP A 153 -18.76 -3.99 11.74
N LYS A 154 -18.94 -4.40 13.00
CA LYS A 154 -19.12 -5.83 13.35
C LYS A 154 -20.35 -6.41 12.65
N GLY A 155 -21.46 -5.69 12.64
CA GLY A 155 -22.69 -6.09 11.95
C GLY A 155 -22.53 -6.21 10.44
N ILE A 156 -21.86 -5.25 9.81
CA ILE A 156 -21.55 -5.23 8.37
C ILE A 156 -20.60 -6.39 8.01
N ILE A 157 -19.58 -6.67 8.82
CA ILE A 157 -18.64 -7.78 8.60
C ILE A 157 -19.37 -9.14 8.56
N VAL A 158 -20.35 -9.34 9.42
CA VAL A 158 -21.16 -10.58 9.40
C VAL A 158 -21.89 -10.72 8.06
N GLN A 159 -22.47 -9.64 7.55
CA GLN A 159 -23.15 -9.63 6.25
C GLN A 159 -22.17 -9.86 5.09
N TYR A 160 -21.01 -9.20 5.12
CA TYR A 160 -19.96 -9.38 4.11
C TYR A 160 -19.48 -10.83 4.01
N LYS A 161 -19.25 -11.49 5.15
CA LYS A 161 -18.86 -12.91 5.16
C LYS A 161 -19.95 -13.83 4.61
N LYS A 162 -21.20 -13.50 4.86
CA LYS A 162 -22.34 -14.25 4.30
C LYS A 162 -22.37 -14.10 2.78
N ILE A 163 -22.16 -12.90 2.24
CA ILE A 163 -22.04 -12.66 0.80
C ILE A 163 -20.90 -13.49 0.21
N VAL A 164 -19.72 -13.50 0.87
CA VAL A 164 -18.60 -14.32 0.40
C VAL A 164 -18.97 -15.80 0.36
N GLU A 165 -19.63 -16.33 1.37
CA GLU A 165 -20.04 -17.73 1.40
C GLU A 165 -21.10 -18.05 0.31
N GLU A 166 -22.01 -17.12 0.03
CA GLU A 166 -23.06 -17.27 -0.98
C GLU A 166 -22.50 -17.18 -2.41
N GLU A 167 -21.60 -16.23 -2.70
CA GLU A 167 -21.11 -15.96 -4.04
C GLU A 167 -19.85 -16.78 -4.40
N TYR A 168 -18.93 -16.94 -3.45
CA TYR A 168 -17.69 -17.72 -3.66
C TYR A 168 -17.89 -19.21 -3.36
N GLY A 169 -18.91 -19.57 -2.55
CA GLY A 169 -19.21 -20.95 -2.17
C GLY A 169 -18.34 -21.52 -1.05
N GLN A 170 -17.50 -20.69 -0.42
CA GLN A 170 -16.68 -21.06 0.72
C GLN A 170 -16.60 -19.86 1.70
N PRO A 171 -16.36 -20.11 3.01
CA PRO A 171 -16.22 -19.03 3.97
C PRO A 171 -14.97 -18.17 3.66
N PHE A 172 -14.99 -16.92 4.11
CA PHE A 172 -13.84 -16.02 3.99
C PHE A 172 -12.58 -16.61 4.66
N PRO A 173 -11.43 -16.66 3.97
CA PRO A 173 -10.20 -17.29 4.46
C PRO A 173 -9.71 -16.68 5.78
N GLN A 174 -9.45 -17.52 6.78
CA GLN A 174 -9.01 -17.09 8.11
C GLN A 174 -7.50 -17.33 8.35
N ASP A 175 -6.83 -18.14 7.52
CA ASP A 175 -5.40 -18.38 7.62
C ASP A 175 -4.61 -17.24 6.94
N PRO A 176 -3.74 -16.49 7.67
CA PRO A 176 -2.99 -15.39 7.08
C PRO A 176 -2.05 -15.81 5.94
N LYS A 177 -1.50 -17.03 5.98
CA LYS A 177 -0.64 -17.51 4.89
C LYS A 177 -1.44 -17.85 3.64
N GLU A 178 -2.62 -18.44 3.79
CA GLU A 178 -3.54 -18.65 2.66
C GLU A 178 -3.93 -17.31 2.04
N GLN A 179 -4.27 -16.31 2.86
CA GLN A 179 -4.55 -14.94 2.40
C GLN A 179 -3.36 -14.35 1.63
N LEU A 180 -2.13 -14.51 2.14
CA LEU A 180 -0.92 -14.00 1.49
C LEU A 180 -0.73 -14.59 0.09
N TRP A 181 -0.82 -15.91 -0.04
CA TRP A 181 -0.63 -16.58 -1.32
C TRP A 181 -1.77 -16.30 -2.30
N GLY A 182 -3.02 -16.17 -1.82
CA GLY A 182 -4.14 -15.71 -2.62
C GLY A 182 -3.87 -14.31 -3.20
N ALA A 183 -3.44 -13.37 -2.38
CA ALA A 183 -3.12 -12.00 -2.81
C ALA A 183 -1.92 -11.95 -3.78
N VAL A 184 -0.86 -12.76 -3.56
CA VAL A 184 0.27 -12.87 -4.50
C VAL A 184 -0.19 -13.39 -5.86
N SER A 185 -1.04 -14.43 -5.86
CA SER A 185 -1.62 -15.00 -7.09
C SER A 185 -2.48 -13.99 -7.84
N ALA A 186 -3.33 -13.24 -7.14
CA ALA A 186 -4.18 -12.21 -7.73
C ALA A 186 -3.35 -11.07 -8.35
N VAL A 187 -2.29 -10.60 -7.67
CA VAL A 187 -1.40 -9.58 -8.24
C VAL A 187 -0.68 -10.08 -9.47
N PHE A 188 -0.19 -11.32 -9.51
CA PHE A 188 0.35 -11.89 -10.75
C PHE A 188 -0.73 -12.05 -11.82
N GLY A 189 -1.94 -12.50 -11.44
CA GLY A 189 -3.10 -12.61 -12.34
C GLY A 189 -3.45 -11.29 -12.99
N SER A 190 -3.39 -10.20 -12.24
CA SER A 190 -3.73 -8.85 -12.72
C SER A 190 -2.84 -8.37 -13.88
N TRP A 191 -1.62 -8.90 -14.02
CA TRP A 191 -0.78 -8.63 -15.18
C TRP A 191 -1.43 -9.05 -16.50
N MET A 192 -2.23 -10.11 -16.50
CA MET A 192 -2.88 -10.65 -17.70
C MET A 192 -4.36 -10.28 -17.83
N ASN A 193 -4.93 -9.48 -16.92
CA ASN A 193 -6.30 -9.03 -17.03
C ASN A 193 -6.51 -8.15 -18.28
N ALA A 194 -7.75 -7.99 -18.73
CA ALA A 194 -8.10 -7.29 -19.99
C ALA A 194 -7.64 -5.82 -19.96
N ARG A 195 -7.84 -5.11 -18.85
CA ARG A 195 -7.46 -3.69 -18.70
C ARG A 195 -5.93 -3.51 -18.77
N ALA A 196 -5.15 -4.35 -18.05
CA ALA A 196 -3.69 -4.30 -18.07
C ALA A 196 -3.12 -4.67 -19.45
N THR A 197 -3.69 -5.69 -20.10
CA THR A 197 -3.29 -6.12 -21.43
C THR A 197 -3.54 -5.04 -22.48
N THR A 198 -4.68 -4.38 -22.42
CA THR A 198 -5.02 -3.27 -23.32
C THR A 198 -4.09 -2.08 -23.09
N TYR A 199 -3.87 -1.71 -21.83
CA TYR A 199 -2.96 -0.61 -21.47
C TYR A 199 -1.54 -0.87 -21.97
N ARG A 200 -1.02 -2.09 -21.77
CA ARG A 200 0.31 -2.47 -22.25
C ARG A 200 0.44 -2.37 -23.77
N LYS A 201 -0.56 -2.84 -24.51
CA LYS A 201 -0.57 -2.71 -25.98
C LYS A 201 -0.54 -1.26 -26.46
N LEU A 202 -1.30 -0.37 -25.79
CA LEU A 202 -1.36 1.06 -26.13
C LEU A 202 -0.09 1.84 -25.76
N ASN A 203 0.71 1.32 -24.86
CA ASN A 203 1.92 1.99 -24.34
C ASN A 203 3.21 1.24 -24.69
N ASP A 204 3.18 0.29 -25.62
CA ASP A 204 4.32 -0.52 -26.09
C ASP A 204 5.09 -1.20 -24.95
N ILE A 205 4.37 -1.67 -23.91
CA ILE A 205 4.94 -2.37 -22.76
C ILE A 205 4.97 -3.88 -23.02
N PRO A 206 6.15 -4.52 -23.13
CA PRO A 206 6.26 -5.94 -23.44
C PRO A 206 5.60 -6.82 -22.35
N ALA A 207 4.79 -7.80 -22.76
CA ALA A 207 4.16 -8.75 -21.85
C ALA A 207 5.20 -9.58 -21.08
N ALA A 208 6.34 -9.89 -21.69
CA ALA A 208 7.44 -10.65 -21.10
C ALA A 208 8.15 -9.93 -19.93
N TRP A 209 7.85 -8.66 -19.68
CA TRP A 209 8.43 -7.98 -18.50
C TRP A 209 7.86 -8.47 -17.19
N GLY A 210 6.65 -9.02 -17.18
CA GLY A 210 5.98 -9.43 -15.96
C GLY A 210 5.74 -8.29 -14.96
N THR A 211 5.22 -8.65 -13.81
CA THR A 211 5.13 -7.77 -12.64
C THR A 211 5.86 -8.39 -11.45
N ALA A 212 6.48 -7.56 -10.63
CA ALA A 212 6.91 -7.99 -9.30
C ALA A 212 5.74 -7.88 -8.33
N VAL A 213 5.83 -8.56 -7.19
CA VAL A 213 4.92 -8.41 -6.06
C VAL A 213 5.71 -7.84 -4.88
N ASN A 214 5.25 -6.72 -4.34
CA ASN A 214 5.82 -6.12 -3.14
C ASN A 214 4.94 -6.49 -1.95
N VAL A 215 5.50 -7.16 -0.96
CA VAL A 215 4.89 -7.42 0.35
C VAL A 215 5.54 -6.47 1.34
N GLN A 216 4.75 -5.61 1.98
CA GLN A 216 5.28 -4.53 2.81
C GLN A 216 4.44 -4.33 4.05
N ALA A 217 5.09 -4.10 5.20
CA ALA A 217 4.42 -3.77 6.45
C ALA A 217 3.51 -2.55 6.28
N MET A 218 2.29 -2.63 6.84
CA MET A 218 1.33 -1.54 6.82
C MET A 218 1.73 -0.43 7.79
N VAL A 219 1.42 0.79 7.39
CA VAL A 219 1.46 2.00 8.23
C VAL A 219 0.11 2.68 8.11
N PHE A 220 -0.46 3.10 9.22
CA PHE A 220 -1.84 3.54 9.29
C PHE A 220 -1.93 5.04 9.54
N GLY A 221 -2.60 5.76 8.65
CA GLY A 221 -2.94 7.17 8.82
C GLY A 221 -4.34 7.38 9.37
N ASN A 222 -5.05 6.31 9.75
CA ASN A 222 -6.42 6.31 10.26
C ASN A 222 -6.56 5.71 11.67
N MET A 223 -5.50 5.78 12.49
CA MET A 223 -5.54 5.32 13.89
C MET A 223 -6.08 6.38 14.86
N GLY A 224 -6.45 7.55 14.39
CA GLY A 224 -6.97 8.64 15.19
C GLY A 224 -6.72 10.01 14.54
N ASP A 225 -7.16 11.07 15.20
CA ASP A 225 -7.07 12.43 14.68
C ASP A 225 -5.64 13.02 14.73
N ASP A 226 -4.72 12.33 15.38
CA ASP A 226 -3.28 12.62 15.38
C ASP A 226 -2.51 11.91 14.26
N CYS A 227 -3.22 11.15 13.42
CA CYS A 227 -2.69 10.43 12.28
C CYS A 227 -3.20 11.03 10.96
N SER A 228 -2.41 10.89 9.89
CA SER A 228 -2.79 11.39 8.58
C SER A 228 -2.18 10.57 7.45
N THR A 229 -2.81 10.66 6.28
CA THR A 229 -2.26 10.13 5.02
C THR A 229 -2.30 11.24 3.96
N GLY A 230 -1.23 11.36 3.17
CA GLY A 230 -1.16 12.40 2.15
C GLY A 230 -0.31 12.02 0.95
N VAL A 231 -0.27 12.93 0.00
CA VAL A 231 0.58 12.87 -1.20
C VAL A 231 1.43 14.12 -1.25
N ALA A 232 2.74 13.95 -1.30
CA ALA A 232 3.70 15.05 -1.36
C ALA A 232 4.51 15.01 -2.66
N PHE A 233 4.79 16.20 -3.18
CA PHE A 233 5.58 16.41 -4.40
C PHE A 233 6.75 17.35 -4.10
N THR A 234 7.90 17.03 -4.66
CA THR A 234 9.10 17.88 -4.54
C THR A 234 9.04 19.15 -5.40
N ARG A 235 8.03 19.25 -6.25
CA ARG A 235 7.72 20.41 -7.07
C ARG A 235 6.21 20.52 -7.25
N ASN A 236 5.74 21.75 -7.43
CA ASN A 236 4.34 21.97 -7.82
C ASN A 236 4.04 21.26 -9.16
N PRO A 237 3.08 20.33 -9.20
CA PRO A 237 2.77 19.55 -10.39
C PRO A 237 2.21 20.37 -11.55
N SER A 238 1.61 21.51 -11.29
CA SER A 238 0.98 22.35 -12.30
C SER A 238 1.93 23.38 -12.89
N THR A 239 2.79 23.98 -12.05
CA THR A 239 3.67 25.09 -12.46
C THR A 239 5.12 24.64 -12.68
N GLY A 240 5.55 23.50 -12.12
CA GLY A 240 6.94 23.06 -12.10
C GLY A 240 7.82 23.81 -11.10
N GLU A 241 7.26 24.77 -10.33
CA GLU A 241 7.97 25.51 -9.31
C GLU A 241 8.65 24.56 -8.33
N ASN A 242 9.87 24.89 -7.93
CA ASN A 242 10.63 24.13 -6.94
C ASN A 242 10.16 24.48 -5.53
N ALA A 243 8.92 24.12 -5.22
CA ALA A 243 8.29 24.29 -3.92
C ALA A 243 7.70 22.96 -3.45
N PHE A 244 7.74 22.73 -2.13
CA PHE A 244 7.08 21.59 -1.53
C PHE A 244 5.58 21.74 -1.68
N TYR A 245 4.93 20.76 -2.28
CA TYR A 245 3.52 20.80 -2.63
C TYR A 245 2.86 19.47 -2.29
N GLY A 246 1.62 19.50 -1.85
CA GLY A 246 0.87 18.27 -1.61
C GLY A 246 -0.37 18.49 -0.74
N GLU A 247 -1.07 17.39 -0.53
CA GLU A 247 -2.34 17.31 0.15
C GLU A 247 -2.34 16.18 1.15
N TYR A 248 -3.12 16.31 2.23
CA TYR A 248 -3.28 15.27 3.25
C TYR A 248 -4.71 15.23 3.79
N LEU A 249 -5.07 14.11 4.40
CA LEU A 249 -6.30 13.92 5.14
C LEU A 249 -5.97 13.40 6.54
N ILE A 250 -6.55 14.03 7.56
CA ILE A 250 -6.50 13.54 8.94
C ILE A 250 -7.37 12.28 9.05
N ASN A 251 -6.92 11.32 9.84
CA ASN A 251 -7.63 10.07 10.12
C ASN A 251 -8.10 9.39 8.82
N ALA A 252 -7.15 9.03 7.94
CA ALA A 252 -7.44 8.52 6.61
C ALA A 252 -6.44 7.46 6.16
N GLN A 253 -6.92 6.49 5.38
CA GLN A 253 -6.06 5.58 4.60
C GLN A 253 -5.75 6.17 3.22
N GLY A 254 -4.77 5.55 2.51
CA GLY A 254 -4.38 5.99 1.18
C GLY A 254 -5.51 5.98 0.15
N GLU A 255 -6.48 5.10 0.30
CA GLU A 255 -7.68 5.02 -0.54
C GLU A 255 -8.55 6.27 -0.39
N ASP A 256 -8.75 6.74 0.83
CA ASP A 256 -9.59 7.91 1.13
C ASP A 256 -9.04 9.19 0.44
N VAL A 257 -7.70 9.30 0.34
CA VAL A 257 -7.04 10.44 -0.35
C VAL A 257 -7.30 10.42 -1.85
N VAL A 258 -7.40 9.24 -2.48
CA VAL A 258 -7.61 9.14 -3.93
C VAL A 258 -9.07 9.02 -4.34
N ALA A 259 -9.94 8.58 -3.44
CA ALA A 259 -11.37 8.44 -3.73
C ALA A 259 -12.08 9.79 -3.91
N GLY A 260 -11.51 10.88 -3.36
CA GLY A 260 -12.07 12.23 -3.48
C GLY A 260 -13.38 12.43 -2.69
N ILE A 261 -13.69 11.54 -1.74
CA ILE A 261 -14.90 11.62 -0.92
C ILE A 261 -14.81 12.76 0.10
N ARG A 262 -13.60 13.00 0.60
CA ARG A 262 -13.29 14.07 1.56
C ARG A 262 -12.42 15.13 0.89
N THR A 263 -12.63 16.40 1.23
CA THR A 263 -11.77 17.50 0.74
C THR A 263 -10.41 17.44 1.44
N PRO A 264 -9.31 17.22 0.70
CA PRO A 264 -7.99 17.18 1.30
C PRO A 264 -7.52 18.59 1.74
N GLN A 265 -6.63 18.60 2.73
CA GLN A 265 -5.99 19.78 3.27
C GLN A 265 -4.60 19.95 2.65
N ASN A 266 -4.12 21.19 2.55
CA ASN A 266 -2.79 21.49 2.02
C ASN A 266 -1.69 21.15 3.03
N LEU A 267 -0.52 20.69 2.55
CA LEU A 267 0.64 20.47 3.41
C LEU A 267 1.22 21.77 3.97
N THR A 268 1.25 22.84 3.16
CA THR A 268 1.90 24.13 3.50
C THR A 268 0.89 25.26 3.64
N ILE A 269 1.22 26.26 4.47
CA ILE A 269 0.46 27.52 4.57
C ILE A 269 0.39 28.20 3.20
N LYS A 270 1.53 28.26 2.47
CA LYS A 270 1.58 28.85 1.11
C LYS A 270 0.60 28.15 0.17
N GLY A 271 0.56 26.81 0.15
CA GLY A 271 -0.38 26.07 -0.70
C GLY A 271 -1.84 26.32 -0.35
N LYS A 272 -2.15 26.44 0.95
CA LYS A 272 -3.47 26.81 1.44
C LYS A 272 -3.90 28.20 0.94
N GLU A 273 -3.01 29.20 1.01
CA GLU A 273 -3.26 30.55 0.52
C GLU A 273 -3.46 30.60 -1.01
N GLU A 274 -2.62 29.90 -1.76
CA GLU A 274 -2.72 29.82 -3.23
C GLU A 274 -4.02 29.17 -3.72
N GLN A 275 -4.55 28.22 -2.94
CA GLN A 275 -5.81 27.53 -3.26
C GLN A 275 -7.04 28.22 -2.63
N ASN A 276 -6.87 29.29 -1.86
CA ASN A 276 -7.92 29.96 -1.08
C ASN A 276 -8.72 28.97 -0.21
N SER A 277 -8.03 28.03 0.43
CA SER A 277 -8.66 27.03 1.29
C SER A 277 -8.88 27.56 2.70
N ASP A 278 -10.08 27.35 3.25
CA ASP A 278 -10.39 27.66 4.65
C ASP A 278 -9.90 26.59 5.62
N LEU A 279 -9.53 25.39 5.10
CA LEU A 279 -9.04 24.30 5.93
C LEU A 279 -7.60 24.56 6.38
N PRO A 280 -7.24 24.20 7.63
CA PRO A 280 -5.88 24.40 8.11
C PRO A 280 -4.88 23.47 7.40
N SER A 281 -3.66 23.96 7.18
CA SER A 281 -2.58 23.15 6.59
C SER A 281 -1.97 22.18 7.61
N MET A 282 -1.19 21.19 7.13
CA MET A 282 -0.41 20.30 8.01
C MET A 282 0.63 21.10 8.81
N GLU A 283 1.24 22.11 8.20
CA GLU A 283 2.16 23.02 8.85
C GLU A 283 1.56 23.71 10.08
N GLU A 284 0.22 24.00 10.06
CA GLU A 284 -0.51 24.57 11.18
C GLU A 284 -0.97 23.51 12.20
N THR A 285 -1.46 22.34 11.74
CA THR A 285 -2.12 21.34 12.61
C THR A 285 -1.15 20.32 13.18
N MET A 286 -0.09 19.96 12.44
CA MET A 286 0.90 18.94 12.79
C MET A 286 2.33 19.45 12.56
N PRO A 287 2.76 20.55 13.20
CA PRO A 287 4.02 21.24 12.87
C PRO A 287 5.26 20.36 13.01
N GLU A 288 5.31 19.47 14.00
CA GLU A 288 6.46 18.58 14.20
C GLU A 288 6.53 17.49 13.11
N VAL A 289 5.39 16.98 12.67
CA VAL A 289 5.29 16.02 11.57
C VAL A 289 5.64 16.68 10.24
N PHE A 290 5.09 17.87 10.00
CA PHE A 290 5.42 18.68 8.84
C PHE A 290 6.91 18.97 8.75
N LYS A 291 7.55 19.34 9.85
CA LYS A 291 9.00 19.56 9.91
C LYS A 291 9.80 18.32 9.52
N GLN A 292 9.45 17.15 10.03
CA GLN A 292 10.10 15.89 9.65
C GLN A 292 9.91 15.59 8.16
N LEU A 293 8.71 15.83 7.63
CA LEU A 293 8.39 15.64 6.24
C LEU A 293 9.19 16.60 5.35
N ASP A 294 9.31 17.86 5.73
CA ASP A 294 10.09 18.88 5.02
C ASP A 294 11.60 18.58 5.08
N GLU A 295 12.12 18.08 6.19
CA GLU A 295 13.51 17.63 6.32
C GLU A 295 13.85 16.43 5.41
N THR A 296 12.89 15.55 5.13
CA THR A 296 13.08 14.44 4.18
C THR A 296 13.04 14.87 2.71
N HIS A 297 12.42 16.01 2.43
CA HIS A 297 12.23 16.55 1.09
C HIS A 297 13.55 16.88 0.34
N PRO A 298 14.62 17.45 0.94
CA PRO A 298 15.90 17.65 0.28
C PRO A 298 16.56 16.36 -0.21
N ASN A 299 16.43 15.25 0.52
CA ASN A 299 17.02 13.97 0.16
C ASN A 299 16.42 13.42 -1.16
N HIS A 300 15.14 13.71 -1.43
CA HIS A 300 14.53 13.44 -2.73
C HIS A 300 15.06 14.33 -3.86
N ARG A 301 15.61 15.51 -3.54
CA ARG A 301 16.15 16.44 -4.55
C ARG A 301 17.58 16.07 -4.96
N GLU A 302 18.40 15.53 -4.05
CA GLU A 302 19.81 15.21 -4.32
C GLU A 302 19.96 14.06 -5.30
N THR A 303 19.07 13.06 -5.26
CA THR A 303 19.04 11.97 -6.25
C THR A 303 18.76 12.41 -7.69
N ARG A 304 18.31 13.65 -7.90
CA ARG A 304 17.99 14.17 -9.24
C ARG A 304 19.11 14.96 -9.91
N LYS A 305 20.21 15.25 -9.23
CA LYS A 305 21.32 16.02 -9.82
C LYS A 305 22.06 15.26 -10.93
N ASP A 306 21.95 13.93 -10.93
CA ASP A 306 22.65 13.05 -11.88
C ASP A 306 21.80 12.60 -13.09
N ILE A 307 20.55 13.07 -13.22
CA ILE A 307 19.74 12.78 -14.40
C ILE A 307 19.98 13.88 -15.45
N PRO A 308 20.53 13.56 -16.64
CA PRO A 308 20.75 14.54 -17.70
C PRO A 308 19.46 15.28 -18.04
N HIS A 309 19.57 16.58 -18.33
CA HIS A 309 18.48 17.43 -18.76
C HIS A 309 17.93 16.99 -20.12
N ASP A 310 17.04 16.01 -20.16
CA ASP A 310 16.23 15.67 -21.30
C ASP A 310 14.81 16.24 -21.07
N PRO A 311 14.35 17.21 -21.88
CA PRO A 311 13.00 17.78 -21.76
C PRO A 311 11.88 16.73 -21.89
N ALA A 312 12.12 15.63 -22.63
CA ALA A 312 11.20 14.49 -22.72
C ALA A 312 11.23 13.59 -21.46
N GLY A 313 12.39 13.51 -20.77
CA GLY A 313 12.55 12.81 -19.49
C GLY A 313 11.80 13.46 -18.34
N TYR A 314 11.54 14.75 -18.43
CA TYR A 314 10.76 15.51 -17.42
C TYR A 314 9.32 14.98 -17.27
N ILE A 315 8.65 14.61 -18.34
CA ILE A 315 7.29 14.08 -18.33
C ILE A 315 7.29 12.64 -17.81
N HIS A 316 8.30 11.83 -18.13
CA HIS A 316 8.41 10.45 -17.67
C HIS A 316 8.79 10.34 -16.18
N SER A 317 9.67 11.19 -15.69
CA SER A 317 10.03 11.22 -14.25
C SER A 317 8.87 11.75 -13.40
N TYR A 318 8.08 12.67 -13.93
CA TYR A 318 6.88 13.22 -13.31
C TYR A 318 5.80 12.15 -13.09
N ARG A 319 5.54 11.29 -14.08
CA ARG A 319 4.64 10.15 -13.96
C ARG A 319 5.14 9.07 -12.98
N ARG A 320 6.44 8.90 -12.83
CA ARG A 320 7.04 7.92 -11.90
C ARG A 320 6.84 8.29 -10.42
N PHE A 321 6.73 9.57 -10.08
CA PHE A 321 6.59 10.03 -8.69
C PHE A 321 5.14 10.25 -8.25
N GLN A 322 4.17 10.23 -9.15
CA GLN A 322 2.74 10.42 -8.81
C GLN A 322 2.13 9.32 -7.93
N THR A 323 2.83 8.21 -7.70
CA THR A 323 2.31 7.06 -6.93
C THR A 323 2.96 6.87 -5.56
N GLN A 324 3.79 7.81 -5.08
CA GLN A 324 4.38 7.69 -3.75
C GLN A 324 3.46 8.33 -2.72
N ARG A 325 2.67 7.49 -2.07
CA ARG A 325 1.84 7.86 -0.94
C ARG A 325 2.67 7.71 0.33
N PHE A 326 2.73 8.76 1.13
CA PHE A 326 3.28 8.71 2.47
C PHE A 326 2.13 8.62 3.45
N SER A 327 2.15 7.63 4.33
CA SER A 327 1.32 7.64 5.53
C SER A 327 2.18 8.24 6.64
N VAL A 328 1.71 9.31 7.26
CA VAL A 328 2.40 10.00 8.33
C VAL A 328 1.62 9.76 9.62
N ILE A 329 2.24 9.07 10.58
CA ILE A 329 1.69 8.84 11.91
C ILE A 329 2.31 9.88 12.85
N ALA A 330 1.50 10.76 13.42
CA ALA A 330 1.97 11.88 14.22
C ALA A 330 2.46 11.48 15.63
N SER A 331 1.88 10.42 16.22
CA SER A 331 2.08 10.14 17.65
C SER A 331 3.34 9.36 18.01
N ASP A 332 4.00 8.65 17.08
CA ASP A 332 5.13 7.79 17.46
C ASP A 332 6.16 7.48 16.35
N VAL A 333 6.49 8.47 15.54
CA VAL A 333 7.56 8.36 14.54
C VAL A 333 8.90 7.99 15.19
N GLN A 334 9.13 8.42 16.43
CA GLN A 334 10.38 8.10 17.15
C GLN A 334 10.47 6.64 17.59
N SER A 335 9.38 5.98 17.96
CA SER A 335 9.40 4.57 18.33
C SER A 335 9.53 3.65 17.11
N PHE A 336 8.97 4.05 15.97
CA PHE A 336 9.07 3.30 14.70
C PHE A 336 10.41 3.52 13.98
N LEU A 337 11.02 4.70 14.08
CA LEU A 337 12.31 5.02 13.42
C LEU A 337 13.54 4.55 14.22
N ARG A 338 13.45 4.34 15.52
CA ARG A 338 14.58 3.84 16.33
C ARG A 338 15.13 2.48 15.87
N PRO A 339 14.33 1.47 15.48
CA PRO A 339 14.86 0.24 14.88
C PRO A 339 15.47 0.44 13.49
N LEU A 340 14.93 1.38 12.68
CA LEU A 340 15.38 1.60 11.31
C LEU A 340 16.76 2.30 11.24
N ALA A 341 17.08 3.15 12.21
CA ALA A 341 18.39 3.82 12.30
C ALA A 341 19.54 2.86 12.68
N SER A 342 19.24 1.68 13.26
CA SER A 342 20.22 0.65 13.61
C SER A 342 20.34 -0.48 12.59
N ALA A 343 19.44 -0.57 11.61
CA ALA A 343 19.40 -1.61 10.59
C ALA A 343 20.01 -1.17 9.26
N SER A 344 21.26 -0.65 9.28
CA SER A 344 22.07 -0.49 8.07
C SER A 344 22.57 -1.82 7.48
N GLY A 345 21.88 -2.91 7.79
CA GLY A 345 22.14 -4.26 7.31
C GLY A 345 21.07 -4.76 6.35
N ILE A 346 20.82 -4.05 5.22
CA ILE A 346 20.06 -4.66 4.13
C ILE A 346 20.98 -5.69 3.48
N GLY A 347 20.84 -6.94 3.90
CA GLY A 347 21.49 -8.07 3.27
C GLY A 347 21.11 -8.11 1.79
N LYS A 348 22.10 -8.03 0.91
CA LYS A 348 21.98 -8.29 -0.52
C LYS A 348 21.56 -9.75 -0.70
N VAL A 349 20.28 -10.03 -0.66
CA VAL A 349 19.74 -11.31 -1.13
C VAL A 349 19.72 -11.25 -2.65
N GLY A 350 20.68 -11.92 -3.26
CA GLY A 350 20.68 -12.11 -4.71
C GLY A 350 21.99 -11.85 -5.43
N LYS A 351 23.09 -12.49 -5.00
CA LYS A 351 24.23 -12.77 -5.88
C LYS A 351 24.81 -14.14 -5.54
N ARG A 352 24.28 -15.18 -6.11
CA ARG A 352 25.01 -16.41 -6.46
C ARG A 352 24.18 -17.17 -7.49
N HIS A 353 24.56 -17.02 -8.72
CA HIS A 353 24.84 -18.00 -9.76
C HIS A 353 24.73 -17.34 -11.15
N SER A 354 25.78 -16.65 -11.54
CA SER A 354 26.04 -16.40 -12.96
C SER A 354 26.64 -17.67 -13.56
N GLY A 355 25.80 -18.60 -13.95
CA GLY A 355 26.19 -19.67 -14.85
C GLY A 355 26.47 -19.07 -16.23
N ARG A 356 27.74 -19.09 -16.65
CA ARG A 356 28.15 -18.72 -18.00
C ARG A 356 27.54 -19.70 -19.00
N TYR A 357 26.57 -19.24 -19.76
CA TYR A 357 26.25 -19.88 -21.05
C TYR A 357 27.25 -19.37 -22.10
N ARG A 358 28.17 -20.27 -22.48
CA ARG A 358 29.00 -20.09 -23.68
C ARG A 358 28.12 -20.34 -24.89
N HIS A 359 28.01 -19.35 -25.76
CA HIS A 359 27.66 -19.58 -27.16
C HIS A 359 28.80 -20.36 -27.82
N GLN A 360 28.48 -21.42 -28.47
CA GLN A 360 29.25 -22.00 -29.58
C GLN A 360 28.34 -22.12 -30.79
N PRO A 361 28.94 -22.05 -32.00
CA PRO A 361 28.44 -21.41 -33.21
C PRO A 361 27.27 -22.11 -33.90
#